data_35819970da9ac28e45cb9adb99ea7ac1
#
_entry.id   35819970da9ac28e45cb9adb99ea7ac1
#
_cell.length_a   1.000
_cell.length_b   1.000
_cell.length_c   1.000
_cell.angle_alpha   90.00
_cell.angle_beta   90.00
_cell.angle_gamma   90.00
#
_symmetry.space_group_name_H-M   'P 1'
#
loop_
_entity.id
_entity.type
_entity.pdbx_description
1 polymer ?
#
loop_
_entity_poly.entity_id
_entity_poly.type
_entity_poly.pdbx_seq_one_letter_code
_entity_poly.pdbx_strand_id
1 'polypeptide(L)'
;QRQMCIRDSIKTNLQELDVDFYTTSAHKLCGPTGIGMLFGKKEWLDKMPPYQGGGEMISEVTFEKTTYAELPHKFEAGTPNIVGAIGFGVALDYLNDIGFDDIESYESELLKYATTKLKEIPKLKIYGEAKNKTSVISFNVGELHSYDIGTILDKFGIAVRTGQHCAQPVMDLSLIHI
;
A
#
# COMPACT_ATOMS: atom_id res chain seq x y z
N GLN A 1 -9.67 2.30 0.47
CA GLN A 1 -8.84 2.10 -0.75
C GLN A 1 -7.72 3.15 -0.96
N ARG A 2 -7.62 4.19 -0.12
CA ARG A 2 -6.60 5.26 -0.25
C ARG A 2 -5.22 4.92 0.31
N GLN A 3 -4.96 3.70 0.75
CA GLN A 3 -3.76 3.38 1.53
C GLN A 3 -2.63 2.72 0.75
N MET A 4 -2.72 2.67 -0.56
CA MET A 4 -1.75 1.90 -1.35
C MET A 4 -0.34 2.50 -1.46
N CYS A 5 -0.16 3.80 -1.20
CA CYS A 5 1.14 4.47 -1.32
C CYS A 5 1.67 5.06 -0.01
N ILE A 6 1.00 4.81 1.13
CA ILE A 6 1.27 5.49 2.41
C ILE A 6 2.07 4.60 3.39
N ARG A 7 2.20 3.32 3.12
CA ARG A 7 2.56 2.33 4.15
C ARG A 7 4.04 2.22 4.47
N ASP A 8 4.89 2.61 3.55
CA ASP A 8 6.34 2.59 3.69
C ASP A 8 6.91 3.85 4.33
N SER A 9 6.11 4.93 4.39
CA SER A 9 6.55 6.26 4.82
C SER A 9 5.99 6.72 6.15
N ILE A 10 4.94 6.06 6.68
CA ILE A 10 4.27 6.48 7.91
C ILE A 10 4.19 5.34 8.90
N LYS A 11 4.75 5.58 10.09
CA LYS A 11 4.61 4.66 11.22
C LYS A 11 3.13 4.47 11.56
N THR A 12 2.66 3.25 11.46
CA THR A 12 1.27 2.90 11.73
C THR A 12 1.16 2.13 13.04
N ASN A 13 0.48 2.70 14.04
CA ASN A 13 0.16 2.02 15.29
C ASN A 13 -1.27 1.48 15.21
N LEU A 14 -1.43 0.17 15.05
CA LEU A 14 -2.73 -0.47 14.90
C LEU A 14 -3.59 -0.40 16.16
N GLN A 15 -2.97 -0.31 17.34
CA GLN A 15 -3.67 -0.19 18.61
C GLN A 15 -4.28 1.21 18.77
N GLU A 16 -3.56 2.25 18.38
CA GLU A 16 -4.06 3.63 18.40
C GLU A 16 -5.13 3.87 17.35
N LEU A 17 -5.00 3.24 16.16
CA LEU A 17 -6.01 3.31 15.10
C LEU A 17 -7.30 2.61 15.46
N ASP A 18 -7.27 1.64 16.37
CA ASP A 18 -8.39 0.80 16.80
C ASP A 18 -9.23 0.22 15.64
N VAL A 19 -8.57 -0.14 14.55
CA VAL A 19 -9.23 -0.74 13.38
C VAL A 19 -9.51 -2.23 13.60
N ASP A 20 -10.62 -2.70 13.05
CA ASP A 20 -10.97 -4.12 13.14
C ASP A 20 -10.09 -4.99 12.23
N PHE A 21 -9.77 -4.48 11.03
CA PHE A 21 -8.90 -5.16 10.07
C PHE A 21 -7.92 -4.19 9.41
N TYR A 22 -6.70 -4.68 9.18
CA TYR A 22 -5.68 -3.95 8.45
C TYR A 22 -4.90 -4.90 7.55
N THR A 23 -4.67 -4.48 6.31
CA THR A 23 -3.92 -5.29 5.34
C THR A 23 -2.73 -4.52 4.78
N THR A 24 -1.65 -5.23 4.54
CA THR A 24 -0.49 -4.69 3.84
C THR A 24 0.13 -5.71 2.89
N SER A 25 0.79 -5.22 1.86
CA SER A 25 1.54 -6.05 0.90
C SER A 25 3.03 -5.78 1.07
N ALA A 26 3.83 -6.83 1.17
CA ALA A 26 5.27 -6.71 1.43
C ALA A 26 5.99 -5.83 0.39
N HIS A 27 5.64 -5.95 -0.90
CA HIS A 27 6.27 -5.15 -1.97
C HIS A 27 6.05 -3.63 -1.85
N LYS A 28 5.17 -3.18 -0.94
CA LYS A 28 4.99 -1.76 -0.59
C LYS A 28 5.75 -1.35 0.67
N LEU A 29 6.52 -2.27 1.22
CA LEU A 29 7.36 -2.11 2.40
C LEU A 29 8.77 -2.64 2.09
N CYS A 30 9.30 -2.36 0.90
CA CYS A 30 10.59 -2.82 0.41
C CYS A 30 10.76 -4.34 0.37
N GLY A 31 9.68 -5.10 0.57
CA GLY A 31 9.69 -6.56 0.63
C GLY A 31 9.34 -7.24 -0.69
N PRO A 32 9.31 -8.58 -0.72
CA PRO A 32 9.04 -9.36 -1.93
C PRO A 32 7.58 -9.24 -2.39
N THR A 33 7.36 -9.53 -3.68
CA THR A 33 6.01 -9.72 -4.23
C THR A 33 5.40 -11.04 -3.79
N GLY A 34 4.07 -11.17 -3.90
CA GLY A 34 3.36 -12.43 -3.64
C GLY A 34 3.15 -12.76 -2.16
N ILE A 35 3.44 -11.82 -1.26
CA ILE A 35 3.15 -11.95 0.17
C ILE A 35 2.63 -10.64 0.76
N GLY A 36 1.85 -10.77 1.82
CA GLY A 36 1.32 -9.66 2.60
C GLY A 36 0.84 -10.13 3.96
N MET A 37 0.29 -9.22 4.74
CA MET A 37 -0.21 -9.49 6.08
C MET A 37 -1.65 -8.98 6.20
N LEU A 38 -2.49 -9.76 6.90
CA LEU A 38 -3.77 -9.34 7.43
C LEU A 38 -3.67 -9.30 8.96
N PHE A 39 -3.86 -8.12 9.54
CA PHE A 39 -4.21 -7.98 10.93
C PHE A 39 -5.72 -8.00 11.09
N GLY A 40 -6.22 -8.66 12.13
CA GLY A 40 -7.62 -8.63 12.52
C GLY A 40 -7.78 -8.76 14.03
N LYS A 41 -8.77 -8.07 14.61
CA LYS A 41 -9.13 -8.27 16.01
C LYS A 41 -9.56 -9.72 16.23
N LYS A 42 -9.02 -10.35 17.28
CA LYS A 42 -9.25 -11.78 17.56
C LYS A 42 -10.72 -12.16 17.58
N GLU A 43 -11.57 -11.33 18.17
CA GLU A 43 -13.01 -11.56 18.28
C GLU A 43 -13.73 -11.71 16.93
N TRP A 44 -13.25 -11.00 15.89
CA TRP A 44 -13.78 -11.10 14.53
C TRP A 44 -13.21 -12.32 13.81
N LEU A 45 -11.90 -12.53 13.92
CA LEU A 45 -11.25 -13.69 13.30
C LEU A 45 -11.79 -15.02 13.85
N ASP A 46 -12.12 -15.10 15.14
CA ASP A 46 -12.72 -16.29 15.73
C ASP A 46 -14.13 -16.56 15.17
N LYS A 47 -14.93 -15.52 14.94
CA LYS A 47 -16.30 -15.64 14.40
C LYS A 47 -16.36 -15.89 12.90
N MET A 48 -15.38 -15.39 12.15
CA MET A 48 -15.37 -15.54 10.68
C MET A 48 -15.11 -16.99 10.26
N PRO A 49 -15.77 -17.47 9.19
CA PRO A 49 -15.37 -18.74 8.57
C PRO A 49 -14.01 -18.58 7.90
N PRO A 50 -13.24 -19.68 7.72
CA PRO A 50 -12.02 -19.63 6.92
C PRO A 50 -12.33 -19.23 5.48
N TYR A 51 -11.39 -18.53 4.84
CA TYR A 51 -11.55 -18.06 3.46
C TYR A 51 -11.32 -19.19 2.44
N GLN A 52 -10.35 -20.05 2.73
CA GLN A 52 -9.98 -21.19 1.88
C GLN A 52 -9.88 -22.46 2.73
N GLY A 53 -10.07 -23.61 2.11
CA GLY A 53 -9.80 -24.92 2.69
C GLY A 53 -8.48 -25.48 2.18
N GLY A 54 -7.78 -26.24 3.01
CA GLY A 54 -6.52 -26.91 2.64
C GLY A 54 -5.82 -27.54 3.84
N GLY A 55 -4.61 -28.00 3.64
CA GLY A 55 -3.76 -28.50 4.72
C GLY A 55 -3.45 -27.41 5.74
N GLU A 56 -3.00 -27.79 6.92
CA GLU A 56 -2.58 -26.95 8.06
C GLU A 56 -3.70 -26.15 8.74
N MET A 57 -4.75 -25.71 7.99
CA MET A 57 -5.84 -24.91 8.51
C MET A 57 -7.01 -25.70 9.11
N ILE A 58 -7.00 -27.01 8.99
CA ILE A 58 -8.00 -27.93 9.52
C ILE A 58 -7.49 -28.59 10.82
N SER A 59 -8.43 -28.90 11.74
CA SER A 59 -8.16 -29.72 12.93
C SER A 59 -8.64 -31.15 12.72
N GLU A 60 -9.90 -31.31 12.27
CA GLU A 60 -10.52 -32.62 12.00
C GLU A 60 -11.42 -32.52 10.78
N VAL A 61 -11.40 -33.55 9.93
CA VAL A 61 -12.28 -33.68 8.77
C VAL A 61 -12.95 -35.06 8.79
N THR A 62 -14.28 -35.07 8.81
CA THR A 62 -15.11 -36.25 8.62
C THR A 62 -16.08 -36.01 7.46
N PHE A 63 -16.86 -37.01 7.10
CA PHE A 63 -17.92 -36.83 6.11
C PHE A 63 -19.05 -35.91 6.57
N GLU A 64 -19.24 -35.79 7.89
CA GLU A 64 -20.33 -35.03 8.50
C GLU A 64 -19.89 -33.62 8.94
N LYS A 65 -18.59 -33.48 9.26
CA LYS A 65 -18.10 -32.25 9.92
C LYS A 65 -16.64 -31.95 9.60
N THR A 66 -16.35 -30.68 9.45
CA THR A 66 -14.99 -30.16 9.43
C THR A 66 -14.80 -29.18 10.60
N THR A 67 -13.73 -29.33 11.34
CA THR A 67 -13.26 -28.36 12.34
C THR A 67 -11.95 -27.75 11.89
N TYR A 68 -11.70 -26.53 12.34
CA TYR A 68 -10.58 -25.73 11.86
C TYR A 68 -9.53 -25.56 12.96
N ALA A 69 -8.30 -25.33 12.53
CA ALA A 69 -7.21 -24.98 13.42
C ALA A 69 -7.46 -23.63 14.11
N GLU A 70 -6.75 -23.37 15.17
CA GLU A 70 -6.79 -22.07 15.83
C GLU A 70 -6.08 -21.00 15.01
N LEU A 71 -6.28 -19.74 15.39
CA LEU A 71 -5.56 -18.60 14.81
C LEU A 71 -4.06 -18.72 15.11
N PRO A 72 -3.19 -18.34 14.15
CA PRO A 72 -3.49 -17.78 12.83
C PRO A 72 -3.79 -18.83 11.76
N HIS A 73 -3.51 -20.12 12.00
CA HIS A 73 -3.54 -21.20 11.01
C HIS A 73 -4.91 -21.38 10.33
N LYS A 74 -5.99 -21.05 11.02
CA LYS A 74 -7.36 -21.07 10.46
C LYS A 74 -7.50 -20.36 9.11
N PHE A 75 -6.69 -19.33 8.86
CA PHE A 75 -6.71 -18.53 7.63
C PHE A 75 -5.50 -18.76 6.71
N GLU A 76 -4.65 -19.73 7.04
CA GLU A 76 -3.42 -20.04 6.33
C GLU A 76 -3.48 -21.45 5.73
N ALA A 77 -4.18 -21.56 4.58
CA ALA A 77 -4.42 -22.85 3.92
C ALA A 77 -3.24 -23.27 3.06
N GLY A 78 -2.71 -24.47 3.32
CA GLY A 78 -1.62 -25.10 2.58
C GLY A 78 -0.24 -24.58 2.97
N THR A 79 0.79 -25.07 2.28
CA THR A 79 2.18 -24.67 2.54
C THR A 79 2.35 -23.17 2.28
N PRO A 80 2.79 -22.38 3.28
CA PRO A 80 2.93 -20.94 3.14
C PRO A 80 4.10 -20.56 2.21
N ASN A 81 4.10 -19.31 1.75
CA ASN A 81 5.23 -18.73 1.02
C ASN A 81 6.39 -18.44 2.00
N ILE A 82 7.16 -19.48 2.35
CA ILE A 82 8.20 -19.43 3.37
C ILE A 82 9.28 -18.40 3.03
N VAL A 83 9.76 -18.43 1.78
CA VAL A 83 10.80 -17.49 1.30
C VAL A 83 10.29 -16.04 1.34
N GLY A 84 9.04 -15.84 0.91
CA GLY A 84 8.41 -14.53 0.98
C GLY A 84 8.25 -14.01 2.41
N ALA A 85 7.88 -14.88 3.36
CA ALA A 85 7.74 -14.52 4.77
C ALA A 85 9.07 -14.09 5.39
N ILE A 86 10.15 -14.85 5.14
CA ILE A 86 11.50 -14.51 5.60
C ILE A 86 11.95 -13.18 4.98
N GLY A 87 11.80 -13.03 3.65
CA GLY A 87 12.17 -11.79 2.96
C GLY A 87 11.36 -10.58 3.41
N PHE A 88 10.10 -10.78 3.80
CA PHE A 88 9.29 -9.69 4.37
C PHE A 88 9.80 -9.26 5.75
N GLY A 89 10.20 -10.22 6.61
CA GLY A 89 10.83 -9.92 7.89
C GLY A 89 12.09 -9.06 7.71
N VAL A 90 13.00 -9.47 6.82
CA VAL A 90 14.23 -8.72 6.51
C VAL A 90 13.92 -7.30 6.01
N ALA A 91 12.88 -7.14 5.19
CA ALA A 91 12.48 -5.81 4.72
C ALA A 91 11.95 -4.91 5.83
N LEU A 92 11.24 -5.48 6.81
CA LEU A 92 10.78 -4.74 7.99
C LEU A 92 11.96 -4.33 8.89
N ASP A 93 12.93 -5.20 9.07
CA ASP A 93 14.17 -4.87 9.81
C ASP A 93 14.92 -3.73 9.11
N TYR A 94 15.07 -3.78 7.80
CA TYR A 94 15.69 -2.71 7.01
C TYR A 94 14.98 -1.35 7.20
N LEU A 95 13.66 -1.31 7.16
CA LEU A 95 12.89 -0.07 7.40
C LEU A 95 13.04 0.44 8.84
N ASN A 96 13.06 -0.48 9.81
CA ASN A 96 13.29 -0.13 11.21
C ASN A 96 14.70 0.41 11.44
N ASP A 97 15.70 -0.13 10.78
CA ASP A 97 17.11 0.33 10.87
C ASP A 97 17.29 1.74 10.31
N ILE A 98 16.56 2.10 9.24
CA ILE A 98 16.54 3.48 8.72
C ILE A 98 15.80 4.39 9.70
N GLY A 99 14.69 3.93 10.26
CA GLY A 99 13.81 4.69 11.12
C GLY A 99 12.67 5.41 10.37
N PHE A 100 11.44 5.16 10.77
CA PHE A 100 10.26 5.76 10.12
C PHE A 100 10.22 7.28 10.28
N ASP A 101 10.69 7.83 11.38
CA ASP A 101 10.73 9.27 11.63
C ASP A 101 11.70 9.97 10.66
N ASP A 102 12.83 9.34 10.36
CA ASP A 102 13.81 9.84 9.39
C ASP A 102 13.27 9.76 7.96
N ILE A 103 12.60 8.67 7.61
CA ILE A 103 11.93 8.51 6.30
C ILE A 103 10.88 9.60 6.12
N GLU A 104 9.98 9.80 7.10
CA GLU A 104 8.92 10.80 7.03
C GLU A 104 9.48 12.23 6.93
N SER A 105 10.53 12.53 7.69
CA SER A 105 11.19 13.84 7.66
C SER A 105 11.78 14.13 6.29
N TYR A 106 12.54 13.19 5.74
CA TYR A 106 13.18 13.33 4.44
C TYR A 106 12.17 13.46 3.29
N GLU A 107 11.15 12.61 3.28
CA GLU A 107 10.09 12.65 2.28
C GLU A 107 9.27 13.94 2.35
N SER A 108 9.02 14.46 3.56
CA SER A 108 8.34 15.73 3.75
C SER A 108 9.14 16.91 3.19
N GLU A 109 10.47 16.90 3.36
CA GLU A 109 11.35 17.89 2.76
C GLU A 109 11.32 17.84 1.23
N LEU A 110 11.45 16.66 0.65
CA LEU A 110 11.37 16.45 -0.79
C LEU A 110 10.00 16.87 -1.35
N LEU A 111 8.91 16.51 -0.67
CA LEU A 111 7.55 16.89 -1.06
C LEU A 111 7.38 18.41 -1.10
N LYS A 112 7.87 19.10 -0.07
CA LYS A 112 7.83 20.57 0.00
C LYS A 112 8.63 21.20 -1.12
N TYR A 113 9.86 20.73 -1.34
CA TYR A 113 10.73 21.20 -2.41
C TYR A 113 10.09 21.00 -3.78
N ALA A 114 9.69 19.78 -4.10
CA ALA A 114 9.09 19.46 -5.39
C ALA A 114 7.78 20.22 -5.63
N THR A 115 6.90 20.32 -4.61
CA THR A 115 5.66 21.09 -4.73
C THR A 115 5.93 22.56 -5.03
N THR A 116 6.92 23.16 -4.37
CA THR A 116 7.29 24.56 -4.61
C THR A 116 7.78 24.76 -6.04
N LYS A 117 8.65 23.86 -6.52
CA LYS A 117 9.19 23.93 -7.88
C LYS A 117 8.15 23.67 -8.97
N LEU A 118 7.26 22.70 -8.76
CA LEU A 118 6.19 22.41 -9.70
C LEU A 118 5.21 23.58 -9.84
N LYS A 119 4.94 24.32 -8.77
CA LYS A 119 4.07 25.52 -8.80
C LYS A 119 4.66 26.68 -9.60
N GLU A 120 5.96 26.70 -9.84
CA GLU A 120 6.63 27.70 -10.71
C GLU A 120 6.38 27.41 -12.20
N ILE A 121 5.94 26.20 -12.58
CA ILE A 121 5.74 25.81 -13.97
C ILE A 121 4.41 26.35 -14.50
N PRO A 122 4.42 27.17 -15.57
CA PRO A 122 3.19 27.71 -16.14
C PRO A 122 2.21 26.63 -16.59
N LYS A 123 0.92 26.81 -16.30
CA LYS A 123 -0.18 25.89 -16.64
C LYS A 123 -0.12 24.53 -15.92
N LEU A 124 0.83 24.27 -15.03
CA LEU A 124 0.82 23.08 -14.20
C LEU A 124 -0.22 23.23 -13.08
N LYS A 125 -1.06 22.23 -12.93
CA LYS A 125 -2.07 22.14 -11.87
C LYS A 125 -1.78 20.94 -10.99
N ILE A 126 -1.59 21.16 -9.68
CA ILE A 126 -1.43 20.12 -8.67
C ILE A 126 -2.81 19.75 -8.13
N TYR A 127 -3.02 18.47 -7.88
CA TYR A 127 -4.24 17.92 -7.26
C TYR A 127 -3.91 17.32 -5.89
N GLY A 128 -4.84 17.50 -4.94
CA GLY A 128 -4.67 16.97 -3.58
C GLY A 128 -3.68 17.79 -2.76
N GLU A 129 -4.00 19.05 -2.50
CA GLU A 129 -3.20 19.97 -1.70
C GLU A 129 -3.58 19.94 -0.20
N ALA A 130 -3.86 18.75 0.36
CA ALA A 130 -4.10 18.62 1.79
C ALA A 130 -2.85 19.03 2.59
N LYS A 131 -3.07 19.62 3.78
CA LYS A 131 -1.97 20.04 4.67
C LYS A 131 -1.09 18.85 5.07
N ASN A 132 -1.72 17.73 5.39
CA ASN A 132 -1.04 16.49 5.74
C ASN A 132 -1.28 15.50 4.60
N LYS A 133 -0.24 15.16 3.87
CA LYS A 133 -0.26 14.19 2.78
C LYS A 133 1.08 13.48 2.69
N THR A 134 1.08 12.34 2.05
CA THR A 134 2.31 11.60 1.76
C THR A 134 3.07 12.23 0.60
N SER A 135 4.29 11.78 0.36
CA SER A 135 5.23 12.23 -0.68
C SER A 135 4.78 11.88 -2.12
N VAL A 136 3.47 12.03 -2.39
CA VAL A 136 2.88 11.84 -3.71
C VAL A 136 2.36 13.17 -4.23
N ILE A 137 2.73 13.52 -5.48
CA ILE A 137 2.23 14.72 -6.18
C ILE A 137 1.55 14.27 -7.46
N SER A 138 0.25 14.54 -7.58
CA SER A 138 -0.51 14.34 -8.80
C SER A 138 -0.66 15.68 -9.52
N PHE A 139 -0.35 15.73 -10.81
CA PHE A 139 -0.42 16.97 -11.59
C PHE A 139 -0.76 16.74 -13.05
N ASN A 140 -1.29 17.78 -13.68
CA ASN A 140 -1.43 17.90 -15.13
C ASN A 140 -0.77 19.20 -15.60
N VAL A 141 -0.45 19.27 -16.90
CA VAL A 141 0.13 20.47 -17.53
C VAL A 141 -0.76 20.92 -18.70
N GLY A 142 -1.53 21.98 -18.48
CA GLY A 142 -2.47 22.49 -19.48
C GLY A 142 -3.40 21.39 -20.01
N GLU A 143 -3.53 21.35 -21.33
CA GLU A 143 -4.37 20.37 -22.06
C GLU A 143 -3.59 19.12 -22.52
N LEU A 144 -2.34 18.96 -22.06
CA LEU A 144 -1.52 17.82 -22.48
C LEU A 144 -2.04 16.53 -21.86
N HIS A 145 -2.11 15.48 -22.67
CA HIS A 145 -2.49 14.17 -22.18
C HIS A 145 -1.39 13.62 -21.25
N SER A 146 -1.76 13.02 -20.14
CA SER A 146 -0.80 12.53 -19.12
C SER A 146 0.20 11.51 -19.66
N TYR A 147 -0.23 10.68 -20.62
CA TYR A 147 0.66 9.72 -21.28
C TYR A 147 1.78 10.42 -22.07
N ASP A 148 1.47 11.52 -22.76
CA ASP A 148 2.45 12.30 -23.52
C ASP A 148 3.46 12.95 -22.56
N ILE A 149 2.98 13.51 -21.43
CA ILE A 149 3.82 14.06 -20.37
C ILE A 149 4.76 12.98 -19.86
N GLY A 150 4.25 11.79 -19.52
CA GLY A 150 5.06 10.67 -19.05
C GLY A 150 6.10 10.24 -20.07
N THR A 151 5.74 10.12 -21.34
CA THR A 151 6.64 9.74 -22.44
C THR A 151 7.76 10.76 -22.63
N ILE A 152 7.45 12.06 -22.51
CA ILE A 152 8.46 13.12 -22.63
C ILE A 152 9.41 13.07 -21.43
N LEU A 153 8.89 12.97 -20.21
CA LEU A 153 9.70 12.91 -18.99
C LEU A 153 10.61 11.69 -18.97
N ASP A 154 10.15 10.55 -19.45
CA ASP A 154 10.93 9.32 -19.57
C ASP A 154 12.20 9.53 -20.44
N LYS A 155 12.08 10.29 -21.54
CA LYS A 155 13.24 10.64 -22.40
C LYS A 155 14.28 11.50 -21.67
N PHE A 156 13.89 12.19 -20.61
CA PHE A 156 14.81 12.94 -19.75
C PHE A 156 15.25 12.16 -18.50
N GLY A 157 14.93 10.86 -18.42
CA GLY A 157 15.28 10.01 -17.30
C GLY A 157 14.44 10.28 -16.02
N ILE A 158 13.28 10.94 -16.17
CA ILE A 158 12.39 11.24 -15.06
C ILE A 158 11.25 10.21 -15.04
N ALA A 159 11.29 9.30 -14.09
CA ALA A 159 10.27 8.28 -13.92
C ALA A 159 9.01 8.86 -13.26
N VAL A 160 7.88 8.76 -13.94
CA VAL A 160 6.56 9.14 -13.42
C VAL A 160 5.56 8.03 -13.69
N ARG A 161 4.47 8.02 -12.95
CA ARG A 161 3.36 7.12 -13.21
C ARG A 161 2.21 7.89 -13.85
N THR A 162 1.69 7.37 -14.97
CA THR A 162 0.55 7.95 -15.69
C THR A 162 -0.67 7.03 -15.61
N GLY A 163 -1.86 7.55 -15.88
CA GLY A 163 -3.12 6.82 -15.94
C GLY A 163 -3.98 6.95 -14.69
N GLN A 164 -4.99 6.11 -14.58
CA GLN A 164 -6.05 6.22 -13.57
C GLN A 164 -5.68 5.68 -12.18
N HIS A 165 -4.51 5.09 -12.03
CA HIS A 165 -3.97 4.57 -10.75
C HIS A 165 -4.92 3.64 -9.98
N CYS A 166 -5.70 2.79 -10.69
CA CYS A 166 -6.75 1.93 -10.13
C CYS A 166 -7.86 2.69 -9.39
N ALA A 167 -8.09 3.96 -9.75
CA ALA A 167 -9.02 4.86 -9.09
C ALA A 167 -9.86 5.68 -10.08
N GLN A 168 -10.28 5.07 -11.20
CA GLN A 168 -11.04 5.76 -12.25
C GLN A 168 -12.23 6.57 -11.70
N PRO A 169 -13.10 6.06 -10.80
CA PRO A 169 -14.20 6.86 -10.28
C PRO A 169 -13.75 8.13 -9.55
N VAL A 170 -12.56 8.11 -8.92
CA VAL A 170 -12.01 9.29 -8.25
C VAL A 170 -11.50 10.29 -9.28
N MET A 171 -10.91 9.80 -10.38
CA MET A 171 -10.47 10.66 -11.49
C MET A 171 -11.68 11.35 -12.14
N ASP A 172 -12.74 10.62 -12.42
CA ASP A 172 -13.97 11.14 -12.99
C ASP A 172 -14.63 12.20 -12.10
N LEU A 173 -14.73 11.92 -10.78
CA LEU A 173 -15.29 12.85 -9.81
C LEU A 173 -14.44 14.11 -9.59
N SER A 174 -13.14 13.99 -9.66
CA SER A 174 -12.23 15.13 -9.45
C SER A 174 -11.96 15.95 -10.70
N LEU A 175 -12.55 15.56 -11.83
CA LEU A 175 -12.31 16.16 -13.16
C LEU A 175 -10.82 16.14 -13.56
N ILE A 176 -10.06 15.21 -12.99
CA ILE A 176 -8.69 14.93 -13.40
C ILE A 176 -8.80 14.06 -14.67
N HIS A 177 -8.88 14.69 -15.80
CA HIS A 177 -8.77 13.99 -17.08
C HIS A 177 -7.30 13.60 -17.29
N ILE A 178 -7.04 12.36 -17.02
CA ILE A 178 -5.69 11.80 -17.22
C ILE A 178 -5.67 11.03 -18.52
#